data_9b12385adfa8c2d976fdd69526ac46e6
#
_entry.id   9b12385adfa8c2d976fdd69526ac46e6
#
_cell.length_a   1.000
_cell.length_b   1.000
_cell.length_c   1.000
_cell.angle_alpha   90.00
_cell.angle_beta   90.00
_cell.angle_gamma   90.00
#
_symmetry.space_group_name_H-M   'P 1'
#
loop_
_entity.id
_entity.type
_entity.pdbx_description
1 polymer ?
#
loop_
_entity_poly.entity_id
_entity_poly.type
_entity_poly.pdbx_seq_one_letter_code
_entity_poly.pdbx_strand_id
1 'polypeptide(L)'
;DLIRRETTAGTIEIINGRPKRKNGRTDYLLCLNAKNEDALLTIAILEAKKEDEHATLGLDQAKEYAKRLHVPFVFSTNGHLFVAYDSFLGKITEEHPLENFPTPKKLEKLYEKGMGFSLDDEYAKALFIPYQGGQSERRYYQDASIRATLEKIASKKQGWNRVLLSLATGSGKTRIAVQLLHKLEKSGQLKRAL
;
A
#
# COMPACT_ATOMS: atom_id res chain seq x y z
N ASP A 1 -6.79 6.19 -14.39
CA ASP A 1 -5.63 5.28 -14.53
C ASP A 1 -5.38 4.53 -13.22
N LEU A 2 -5.38 3.19 -13.29
CA LEU A 2 -5.11 2.31 -12.14
C LEU A 2 -3.60 2.12 -11.88
N ILE A 3 -2.74 2.78 -12.65
CA ILE A 3 -1.28 2.66 -12.56
C ILE A 3 -0.68 4.04 -12.26
N ARG A 4 0.10 4.12 -11.18
CA ARG A 4 0.91 5.29 -10.84
C ARG A 4 2.37 4.99 -11.08
N ARG A 5 3.09 5.89 -11.72
CA ARG A 5 4.52 5.79 -12.00
C ARG A 5 5.33 6.48 -10.91
N GLU A 6 6.53 5.98 -10.69
CA GLU A 6 7.60 6.60 -9.90
C GLU A 6 7.17 7.18 -8.54
N THR A 7 6.85 6.32 -7.60
CA THR A 7 6.51 6.77 -6.24
C THR A 7 7.74 6.67 -5.33
N THR A 8 8.03 7.74 -4.60
CA THR A 8 9.16 7.79 -3.68
C THR A 8 8.87 6.96 -2.42
N ALA A 9 9.72 5.99 -2.15
CA ALA A 9 9.73 5.16 -0.94
C ALA A 9 11.08 5.25 -0.20
N GLY A 10 11.70 6.43 -0.23
CA GLY A 10 13.02 6.65 0.34
C GLY A 10 13.08 6.51 1.86
N THR A 11 14.25 6.14 2.38
CA THR A 11 14.55 6.03 3.81
C THR A 11 15.70 6.94 4.20
N ILE A 12 15.80 7.20 5.50
CA ILE A 12 16.99 7.79 6.11
C ILE A 12 17.71 6.65 6.85
N GLU A 13 18.92 6.33 6.40
CA GLU A 13 19.83 5.41 7.08
C GLU A 13 20.84 6.23 7.88
N ILE A 14 21.17 5.79 9.08
CA ILE A 14 22.24 6.41 9.87
C ILE A 14 23.52 5.64 9.57
N ILE A 15 24.43 6.23 8.80
CA ILE A 15 25.75 5.67 8.49
C ILE A 15 26.81 6.51 9.19
N ASN A 16 27.59 5.86 10.06
CA ASN A 16 28.62 6.54 10.88
C ASN A 16 28.07 7.75 11.66
N GLY A 17 26.88 7.59 12.28
CA GLY A 17 26.25 8.63 13.08
C GLY A 17 25.66 9.81 12.27
N ARG A 18 25.69 9.75 10.94
CA ARG A 18 25.12 10.80 10.06
C ARG A 18 23.93 10.27 9.26
N PRO A 19 22.83 11.05 9.18
CA PRO A 19 21.69 10.66 8.38
C PRO A 19 22.03 10.72 6.88
N LYS A 20 21.91 9.60 6.19
CA LYS A 20 22.03 9.50 4.73
C LYS A 20 20.66 9.17 4.14
N ARG A 21 20.17 10.01 3.24
CA ARG A 21 18.96 9.69 2.48
C ARG A 21 19.28 8.61 1.45
N LYS A 22 18.57 7.50 1.52
CA LYS A 22 18.52 6.50 0.46
C LYS A 22 17.24 6.74 -0.31
N ASN A 23 17.36 7.37 -1.48
CA ASN A 23 16.24 7.57 -2.37
C ASN A 23 15.86 6.21 -2.95
N GLY A 24 14.72 5.68 -2.53
CA GLY A 24 14.10 4.53 -3.15
C GLY A 24 12.90 5.01 -3.96
N ARG A 25 12.77 4.57 -5.19
CA ARG A 25 11.59 4.75 -6.04
C ARG A 25 11.07 3.39 -6.44
N THR A 26 9.77 3.25 -6.48
CA THR A 26 9.10 2.13 -7.14
C THR A 26 8.80 2.55 -8.57
N ASP A 27 8.95 1.65 -9.52
CA ASP A 27 8.64 1.97 -10.92
C ASP A 27 7.14 2.17 -11.10
N TYR A 28 6.32 1.25 -10.60
CA TYR A 28 4.86 1.34 -10.73
C TYR A 28 4.15 0.91 -9.45
N LEU A 29 3.05 1.61 -9.16
CA LEU A 29 2.05 1.20 -8.17
C LEU A 29 0.78 0.78 -8.90
N LEU A 30 0.29 -0.43 -8.60
CA LEU A 30 -0.99 -0.91 -9.11
C LEU A 30 -2.08 -0.63 -8.07
N CYS A 31 -3.12 0.04 -8.53
CA CYS A 31 -4.18 0.55 -7.67
C CYS A 31 -5.54 -0.04 -8.05
N LEU A 32 -6.43 -0.14 -7.07
CA LEU A 32 -7.87 -0.33 -7.27
C LEU A 32 -8.59 1.01 -7.14
N ASN A 33 -9.68 1.15 -7.89
CA ASN A 33 -10.58 2.29 -7.78
C ASN A 33 -11.92 1.79 -7.25
N ALA A 34 -12.48 2.46 -6.26
CA ALA A 34 -13.87 2.24 -5.87
C ALA A 34 -14.81 2.82 -6.92
N LYS A 35 -15.96 2.19 -7.13
CA LYS A 35 -16.92 2.49 -8.20
C LYS A 35 -17.42 3.94 -8.23
N ASN A 36 -17.27 4.71 -7.14
CA ASN A 36 -17.79 6.08 -7.02
C ASN A 36 -16.83 7.04 -6.25
N GLU A 37 -15.55 6.72 -6.15
CA GLU A 37 -14.61 7.51 -5.35
C GLU A 37 -13.36 7.88 -6.16
N ASP A 38 -12.84 9.08 -5.95
CA ASP A 38 -11.65 9.59 -6.65
C ASP A 38 -10.32 9.06 -6.08
N ALA A 39 -10.36 8.36 -4.96
CA ALA A 39 -9.16 7.85 -4.33
C ALA A 39 -8.82 6.43 -4.79
N LEU A 40 -7.54 6.22 -5.07
CA LEU A 40 -6.99 4.95 -5.47
C LEU A 40 -6.39 4.21 -4.26
N LEU A 41 -6.75 2.94 -4.10
CA LEU A 41 -6.14 2.02 -3.14
C LEU A 41 -5.00 1.26 -3.81
N THR A 42 -3.76 1.56 -3.44
CA THR A 42 -2.58 0.83 -3.94
C THR A 42 -2.57 -0.57 -3.34
N ILE A 43 -2.53 -1.60 -4.17
CA ILE A 43 -2.54 -3.01 -3.73
C ILE A 43 -1.28 -3.78 -4.13
N ALA A 44 -0.55 -3.30 -5.14
CA ALA A 44 0.65 -3.96 -5.60
C ALA A 44 1.74 -2.96 -6.01
N ILE A 45 2.97 -3.44 -5.95
CA ILE A 45 4.15 -2.80 -6.54
C ILE A 45 4.60 -3.65 -7.71
N LEU A 46 5.00 -2.98 -8.80
CA LEU A 46 5.64 -3.61 -9.94
C LEU A 46 7.00 -2.94 -10.17
N GLU A 47 8.05 -3.72 -10.14
CA GLU A 47 9.42 -3.34 -10.48
C GLU A 47 9.73 -3.84 -11.89
N ALA A 48 10.22 -2.97 -12.76
CA ALA A 48 10.60 -3.31 -14.11
C ALA A 48 12.12 -3.46 -14.23
N LYS A 49 12.57 -4.52 -14.87
CA LYS A 49 13.96 -4.79 -15.19
C LYS A 49 14.17 -4.76 -16.69
N LYS A 50 15.42 -4.69 -17.12
CA LYS A 50 15.74 -4.75 -18.54
C LYS A 50 15.38 -6.11 -19.12
N GLU A 51 15.10 -6.12 -20.40
CA GLU A 51 14.67 -7.31 -21.15
C GLU A 51 15.66 -8.49 -21.06
N ASP A 52 16.96 -8.18 -20.97
CA ASP A 52 18.06 -9.14 -20.85
C ASP A 52 18.35 -9.60 -19.42
N GLU A 53 17.63 -9.07 -18.43
CA GLU A 53 17.78 -9.43 -17.01
C GLU A 53 16.69 -10.43 -16.57
N HIS A 54 16.99 -11.22 -15.54
CA HIS A 54 15.99 -12.11 -14.93
C HIS A 54 14.90 -11.31 -14.21
N ALA A 55 13.64 -11.72 -14.40
CA ALA A 55 12.50 -11.06 -13.75
C ALA A 55 12.59 -11.07 -12.22
N THR A 56 13.33 -12.02 -11.63
CA THR A 56 13.52 -12.14 -10.17
C THR A 56 14.38 -11.03 -9.55
N LEU A 57 15.26 -10.37 -10.32
CA LEU A 57 16.29 -9.46 -9.80
C LEU A 57 15.71 -8.23 -9.07
N GLY A 58 14.50 -7.79 -9.42
CA GLY A 58 13.83 -6.68 -8.77
C GLY A 58 13.04 -7.03 -7.52
N LEU A 59 12.81 -8.32 -7.27
CA LEU A 59 11.81 -8.76 -6.30
C LEU A 59 12.14 -8.36 -4.86
N ASP A 60 13.38 -8.52 -4.43
CA ASP A 60 13.75 -8.21 -3.03
C ASP A 60 13.71 -6.71 -2.74
N GLN A 61 14.13 -5.88 -3.69
CA GLN A 61 14.00 -4.43 -3.58
C GLN A 61 12.53 -4.02 -3.51
N ALA A 62 11.70 -4.58 -4.37
CA ALA A 62 10.28 -4.29 -4.40
C ALA A 62 9.55 -4.77 -3.14
N LYS A 63 9.95 -5.90 -2.54
CA LYS A 63 9.43 -6.37 -1.23
C LYS A 63 9.72 -5.38 -0.11
N GLU A 64 10.94 -4.82 -0.06
CA GLU A 64 11.27 -3.79 0.93
C GLU A 64 10.39 -2.54 0.78
N TYR A 65 10.11 -2.11 -0.44
CA TYR A 65 9.19 -1.00 -0.69
C TYR A 65 7.75 -1.35 -0.31
N ALA A 66 7.29 -2.56 -0.65
CA ALA A 66 5.95 -3.02 -0.31
C ALA A 66 5.71 -3.05 1.21
N LYS A 67 6.70 -3.54 1.97
CA LYS A 67 6.66 -3.53 3.43
C LYS A 67 6.54 -2.11 3.98
N ARG A 68 7.32 -1.16 3.44
CA ARG A 68 7.29 0.25 3.86
C ARG A 68 5.97 0.94 3.54
N LEU A 69 5.39 0.64 2.38
CA LEU A 69 4.11 1.20 1.91
C LEU A 69 2.89 0.45 2.45
N HIS A 70 3.11 -0.66 3.16
CA HIS A 70 2.06 -1.56 3.63
C HIS A 70 1.21 -2.11 2.48
N VAL A 71 1.88 -2.55 1.41
CA VAL A 71 1.26 -3.07 0.18
C VAL A 71 1.47 -4.59 0.11
N PRO A 72 0.41 -5.42 -0.10
CA PRO A 72 0.52 -6.86 0.04
C PRO A 72 1.15 -7.60 -1.14
N PHE A 73 0.99 -7.09 -2.37
CA PHE A 73 1.48 -7.80 -3.56
C PHE A 73 2.69 -7.11 -4.17
N VAL A 74 3.62 -7.91 -4.64
CA VAL A 74 4.83 -7.45 -5.33
C VAL A 74 4.99 -8.22 -6.61
N PHE A 75 5.30 -7.51 -7.68
CA PHE A 75 5.65 -8.08 -8.97
C PHE A 75 7.00 -7.54 -9.41
N SER A 76 7.76 -8.38 -10.09
CA SER A 76 8.95 -7.97 -10.82
C SER A 76 8.89 -8.58 -12.22
N THR A 77 9.23 -7.79 -13.23
CA THR A 77 9.11 -8.19 -14.64
C THR A 77 10.28 -7.66 -15.47
N ASN A 78 10.63 -8.40 -16.53
CA ASN A 78 11.55 -7.95 -17.58
C ASN A 78 10.83 -7.65 -18.92
N GLY A 79 9.50 -7.55 -18.89
CA GLY A 79 8.69 -7.29 -20.08
C GLY A 79 8.18 -8.55 -20.78
N HIS A 80 8.79 -9.73 -20.55
CA HIS A 80 8.36 -11.02 -21.11
C HIS A 80 7.81 -11.94 -20.02
N LEU A 81 8.52 -12.00 -18.91
CA LEU A 81 8.19 -12.83 -17.75
C LEU A 81 7.94 -11.94 -16.53
N PHE A 82 7.18 -12.47 -15.59
CA PHE A 82 7.05 -11.88 -14.27
C PHE A 82 7.11 -12.92 -13.18
N VAL A 83 7.53 -12.48 -12.00
CA VAL A 83 7.41 -13.20 -10.72
C VAL A 83 6.55 -12.38 -9.78
N ALA A 84 5.84 -13.05 -8.89
CA ALA A 84 5.00 -12.41 -7.89
C ALA A 84 5.36 -12.87 -6.49
N TYR A 85 5.21 -11.96 -5.53
CA TYR A 85 5.24 -12.26 -4.11
C TYR A 85 3.92 -11.84 -3.47
N ASP A 86 3.33 -12.76 -2.71
CA ASP A 86 2.13 -12.54 -1.91
C ASP A 86 2.51 -12.54 -0.44
N SER A 87 2.38 -11.37 0.23
CA SER A 87 2.74 -11.22 1.64
C SER A 87 1.79 -11.93 2.59
N PHE A 88 0.54 -12.19 2.20
CA PHE A 88 -0.42 -12.95 3.01
C PHE A 88 -0.02 -14.41 3.14
N LEU A 89 0.55 -14.97 2.08
CA LEU A 89 0.99 -16.36 2.01
C LEU A 89 2.49 -16.52 2.31
N GLY A 90 3.26 -15.44 2.22
CA GLY A 90 4.73 -15.49 2.29
C GLY A 90 5.38 -16.23 1.12
N LYS A 91 4.68 -16.35 -0.03
CA LYS A 91 5.12 -17.17 -1.16
C LYS A 91 5.55 -16.33 -2.35
N ILE A 92 6.59 -16.81 -3.02
CA ILE A 92 7.04 -16.33 -4.33
C ILE A 92 6.56 -17.36 -5.37
N THR A 93 6.07 -16.88 -6.51
CA THR A 93 5.71 -17.75 -7.64
C THR A 93 6.94 -18.10 -8.47
N GLU A 94 6.81 -19.10 -9.31
CA GLU A 94 7.73 -19.31 -10.44
C GLU A 94 7.55 -18.17 -11.47
N GLU A 95 8.45 -18.11 -12.44
CA GLU A 95 8.34 -17.18 -13.56
C GLU A 95 7.15 -17.56 -14.45
N HIS A 96 6.34 -16.59 -14.80
CA HIS A 96 5.18 -16.73 -15.66
C HIS A 96 5.27 -15.76 -16.86
N PRO A 97 4.75 -16.13 -18.03
CA PRO A 97 4.61 -15.22 -19.15
C PRO A 97 3.78 -13.98 -18.78
N LEU A 98 4.17 -12.79 -19.25
CA LEU A 98 3.50 -11.53 -18.92
C LEU A 98 2.02 -11.51 -19.35
N GLU A 99 1.64 -12.29 -20.37
CA GLU A 99 0.25 -12.46 -20.79
C GLU A 99 -0.66 -13.06 -19.71
N ASN A 100 -0.07 -13.80 -18.75
CA ASN A 100 -0.77 -14.38 -17.61
C ASN A 100 -0.81 -13.43 -16.39
N PHE A 101 -0.41 -12.16 -16.55
CA PHE A 101 -0.43 -11.19 -15.48
C PHE A 101 -1.84 -11.04 -14.89
N PRO A 102 -1.99 -10.99 -13.55
CA PRO A 102 -3.30 -10.97 -12.93
C PRO A 102 -4.09 -9.70 -13.30
N THR A 103 -5.34 -9.89 -13.68
CA THR A 103 -6.25 -8.78 -13.93
C THR A 103 -6.54 -8.00 -12.65
N PRO A 104 -6.96 -6.72 -12.72
CA PRO A 104 -7.34 -5.92 -11.54
C PRO A 104 -8.38 -6.63 -10.67
N LYS A 105 -9.38 -7.26 -11.27
CA LYS A 105 -10.42 -8.02 -10.56
C LYS A 105 -9.88 -9.26 -9.85
N LYS A 106 -8.85 -9.92 -10.40
CA LYS A 106 -8.18 -11.04 -9.74
C LYS A 106 -7.38 -10.56 -8.53
N LEU A 107 -6.67 -9.44 -8.66
CA LEU A 107 -5.92 -8.83 -7.56
C LEU A 107 -6.85 -8.33 -6.44
N GLU A 108 -7.99 -7.74 -6.79
CA GLU A 108 -9.04 -7.34 -5.85
C GLU A 108 -9.50 -8.53 -4.99
N LYS A 109 -9.87 -9.64 -5.63
CA LYS A 109 -10.30 -10.85 -4.93
C LYS A 109 -9.20 -11.45 -4.03
N LEU A 110 -7.94 -11.41 -4.48
CA LEU A 110 -6.81 -11.88 -3.66
C LEU A 110 -6.60 -10.97 -2.45
N TYR A 111 -6.75 -9.65 -2.62
CA TYR A 111 -6.67 -8.68 -1.55
C TYR A 111 -7.78 -8.89 -0.51
N GLU A 112 -9.04 -8.98 -0.95
CA GLU A 112 -10.19 -9.24 -0.08
C GLU A 112 -10.03 -10.54 0.72
N LYS A 113 -9.60 -11.61 0.03
CA LYS A 113 -9.31 -12.90 0.67
C LYS A 113 -8.22 -12.80 1.72
N GLY A 114 -7.13 -12.10 1.42
CA GLY A 114 -5.99 -11.93 2.33
C GLY A 114 -6.34 -11.06 3.54
N MET A 115 -7.10 -10.00 3.32
CA MET A 115 -7.56 -9.07 4.37
C MET A 115 -8.71 -9.61 5.19
N GLY A 116 -9.53 -10.51 4.64
CA GLY A 116 -10.69 -11.10 5.30
C GLY A 116 -11.90 -10.16 5.39
N PHE A 117 -12.01 -9.19 4.47
CA PHE A 117 -13.18 -8.33 4.29
C PHE A 117 -13.39 -8.01 2.81
N SER A 118 -14.59 -7.61 2.42
CA SER A 118 -14.88 -7.13 1.07
C SER A 118 -14.64 -5.63 0.93
N LEU A 119 -14.11 -5.19 -0.21
CA LEU A 119 -13.96 -3.77 -0.51
C LEU A 119 -15.31 -3.07 -0.74
N ASP A 120 -16.37 -3.82 -1.03
CA ASP A 120 -17.74 -3.30 -1.10
C ASP A 120 -18.38 -3.11 0.30
N ASP A 121 -17.74 -3.58 1.38
CA ASP A 121 -18.21 -3.39 2.75
C ASP A 121 -18.24 -1.92 3.16
N GLU A 122 -19.25 -1.52 3.96
CA GLU A 122 -19.38 -0.17 4.48
C GLU A 122 -18.11 0.30 5.24
N TYR A 123 -17.49 -0.61 6.00
CA TYR A 123 -16.27 -0.28 6.77
C TYR A 123 -15.02 -0.17 5.91
N ALA A 124 -15.01 -0.67 4.68
CA ALA A 124 -13.91 -0.50 3.72
C ALA A 124 -13.95 0.85 3.00
N LYS A 125 -15.09 1.56 2.98
CA LYS A 125 -15.24 2.85 2.30
C LYS A 125 -14.18 3.87 2.69
N ALA A 126 -13.79 3.92 3.96
CA ALA A 126 -12.77 4.86 4.44
C ALA A 126 -11.40 4.69 3.74
N LEU A 127 -11.08 3.51 3.18
CA LEU A 127 -9.86 3.27 2.41
C LEU A 127 -9.82 4.11 1.13
N PHE A 128 -10.99 4.37 0.52
CA PHE A 128 -11.14 5.08 -0.74
C PHE A 128 -11.45 6.58 -0.58
N ILE A 129 -11.56 7.09 0.64
CA ILE A 129 -11.72 8.53 0.86
C ILE A 129 -10.39 9.25 0.56
N PRO A 130 -10.38 10.32 -0.26
CA PRO A 130 -9.18 11.10 -0.52
C PRO A 130 -8.58 11.70 0.75
N TYR A 131 -7.28 11.96 0.72
CA TYR A 131 -6.62 12.66 1.81
C TYR A 131 -6.97 14.17 1.78
N GLN A 132 -7.23 14.75 2.93
CA GLN A 132 -7.41 16.19 3.05
C GLN A 132 -6.08 16.93 2.84
N GLY A 133 -6.08 18.00 2.05
CA GLY A 133 -4.91 18.87 1.84
C GLY A 133 -3.92 18.39 0.76
N GLY A 134 -4.33 17.45 -0.12
CA GLY A 134 -3.53 17.05 -1.28
C GLY A 134 -2.39 16.06 -0.96
N GLN A 135 -1.56 15.78 -1.99
CA GLN A 135 -0.52 14.74 -1.91
C GLN A 135 0.88 15.28 -1.56
N SER A 136 1.14 16.58 -1.70
CA SER A 136 2.49 17.14 -1.83
C SER A 136 3.40 17.06 -0.59
N GLU A 137 2.88 16.73 0.60
CA GLU A 137 3.68 16.75 1.83
C GLU A 137 3.57 15.49 2.70
N ARG A 138 2.94 14.42 2.16
CA ARG A 138 2.77 13.19 2.94
C ARG A 138 4.03 12.34 2.91
N ARG A 139 4.34 11.75 4.04
CA ARG A 139 5.44 10.79 4.18
C ARG A 139 4.87 9.39 4.07
N TYR A 140 5.55 8.49 3.37
CA TYR A 140 5.11 7.12 3.10
C TYR A 140 4.64 6.37 4.36
N TYR A 141 5.33 6.54 5.49
CA TYR A 141 4.96 5.86 6.74
C TYR A 141 3.66 6.39 7.37
N GLN A 142 3.30 7.65 7.08
CA GLN A 142 2.02 8.22 7.51
C GLN A 142 0.89 7.54 6.74
N ASP A 143 1.03 7.42 5.42
CA ASP A 143 0.05 6.74 4.56
C ASP A 143 -0.06 5.25 4.93
N ALA A 144 1.07 4.56 5.16
CA ALA A 144 1.09 3.17 5.62
C ALA A 144 0.39 2.98 6.98
N SER A 145 0.61 3.89 7.95
CA SER A 145 -0.04 3.85 9.26
C SER A 145 -1.55 4.07 9.18
N ILE A 146 -1.98 5.04 8.35
CA ILE A 146 -3.40 5.33 8.12
C ILE A 146 -4.06 4.12 7.47
N ARG A 147 -3.45 3.58 6.43
CA ARG A 147 -3.93 2.41 5.72
C ARG A 147 -4.07 1.20 6.64
N ALA A 148 -3.02 0.82 7.37
CA ALA A 148 -3.05 -0.31 8.29
C ALA A 148 -4.15 -0.16 9.35
N THR A 149 -4.40 1.07 9.83
CA THR A 149 -5.48 1.36 10.78
C THR A 149 -6.85 1.13 10.15
N LEU A 150 -7.07 1.65 8.93
CA LEU A 150 -8.36 1.52 8.23
C LEU A 150 -8.64 0.06 7.81
N GLU A 151 -7.64 -0.66 7.34
CA GLU A 151 -7.75 -2.10 7.03
C GLU A 151 -8.14 -2.90 8.27
N LYS A 152 -7.56 -2.56 9.44
CA LYS A 152 -7.91 -3.18 10.71
C LYS A 152 -9.35 -2.88 11.13
N ILE A 153 -9.82 -1.65 10.93
CA ILE A 153 -11.21 -1.26 11.18
C ILE A 153 -12.15 -2.04 10.22
N ALA A 154 -11.81 -2.11 8.93
CA ALA A 154 -12.59 -2.81 7.92
C ALA A 154 -12.71 -4.32 8.21
N SER A 155 -11.69 -4.95 8.79
CA SER A 155 -11.71 -6.39 9.09
C SER A 155 -12.73 -6.81 10.16
N LYS A 156 -13.31 -5.88 10.91
CA LYS A 156 -14.36 -6.11 11.95
C LYS A 156 -14.07 -7.28 12.90
N LYS A 157 -12.82 -7.68 13.07
CA LYS A 157 -12.47 -8.80 13.94
C LYS A 157 -12.86 -8.47 15.38
N GLN A 158 -13.61 -9.36 16.00
CA GLN A 158 -14.12 -9.20 17.36
C GLN A 158 -12.98 -8.92 18.35
N GLY A 159 -13.14 -7.90 19.20
CA GLY A 159 -12.11 -7.45 20.14
C GLY A 159 -11.05 -6.49 19.57
N TRP A 160 -11.12 -6.13 18.30
CA TRP A 160 -10.11 -5.34 17.59
C TRP A 160 -10.56 -3.88 17.34
N ASN A 161 -11.15 -3.26 18.33
CA ASN A 161 -11.58 -1.86 18.31
C ASN A 161 -10.49 -0.87 18.78
N ARG A 162 -9.24 -1.32 18.94
CA ARG A 162 -8.10 -0.50 19.40
C ARG A 162 -6.94 -0.66 18.45
N VAL A 163 -6.29 0.47 18.15
CA VAL A 163 -5.05 0.53 17.35
C VAL A 163 -4.02 1.33 18.11
N LEU A 164 -2.81 0.80 18.24
CA LEU A 164 -1.66 1.50 18.81
C LEU A 164 -0.71 1.87 17.67
N LEU A 165 -0.44 3.17 17.52
CA LEU A 165 0.56 3.68 16.59
C LEU A 165 1.75 4.21 17.38
N SER A 166 2.90 3.52 17.31
CA SER A 166 4.15 3.95 17.94
C SER A 166 5.03 4.67 16.92
N LEU A 167 5.22 5.96 17.13
CA LEU A 167 5.94 6.84 16.20
C LEU A 167 6.81 7.83 16.99
N ALA A 168 7.99 8.14 16.44
CA ALA A 168 8.91 9.12 17.04
C ALA A 168 8.28 10.52 17.13
N THR A 169 8.81 11.35 18.02
CA THR A 169 8.45 12.78 18.10
C THR A 169 8.79 13.48 16.77
N GLY A 170 7.93 14.39 16.33
CA GLY A 170 8.10 15.07 15.03
C GLY A 170 7.71 14.26 13.79
N SER A 171 7.25 13.01 13.94
CA SER A 171 6.81 12.17 12.81
C SER A 171 5.45 12.58 12.21
N GLY A 172 4.73 13.52 12.82
CA GLY A 172 3.43 13.97 12.36
C GLY A 172 2.25 13.13 12.87
N LYS A 173 2.32 12.63 14.11
CA LYS A 173 1.23 11.87 14.75
C LYS A 173 -0.12 12.57 14.67
N THR A 174 -0.15 13.87 14.93
CA THR A 174 -1.38 14.69 14.84
C THR A 174 -1.95 14.69 13.42
N ARG A 175 -1.10 14.75 12.38
CA ARG A 175 -1.55 14.67 10.98
C ARG A 175 -2.18 13.33 10.67
N ILE A 176 -1.59 12.21 11.16
CA ILE A 176 -2.16 10.87 11.01
C ILE A 176 -3.55 10.82 11.66
N ALA A 177 -3.69 11.31 12.90
CA ALA A 177 -4.96 11.35 13.61
C ALA A 177 -6.02 12.16 12.85
N VAL A 178 -5.68 13.36 12.39
CA VAL A 178 -6.59 14.23 11.60
C VAL A 178 -7.04 13.55 10.32
N GLN A 179 -6.13 12.88 9.59
CA GLN A 179 -6.48 12.17 8.36
C GLN A 179 -7.38 10.95 8.62
N LEU A 180 -7.13 10.21 9.70
CA LEU A 180 -8.00 9.09 10.12
C LEU A 180 -9.40 9.59 10.45
N LEU A 181 -9.51 10.65 11.26
CA LEU A 181 -10.80 11.25 11.62
C LEU A 181 -11.55 11.75 10.38
N HIS A 182 -10.85 12.45 9.46
CA HIS A 182 -11.43 12.92 8.20
C HIS A 182 -11.98 11.77 7.34
N LYS A 183 -11.19 10.70 7.13
CA LYS A 183 -11.61 9.57 6.33
C LYS A 183 -12.78 8.80 6.95
N LEU A 184 -12.78 8.61 8.26
CA LEU A 184 -13.86 7.94 9.00
C LEU A 184 -15.14 8.79 9.04
N GLU A 185 -15.03 10.11 9.16
CA GLU A 185 -16.17 11.03 9.11
C GLU A 185 -16.79 11.06 7.71
N LYS A 186 -15.98 11.21 6.65
CA LYS A 186 -16.45 11.22 5.26
C LYS A 186 -17.06 9.91 4.82
N SER A 187 -16.59 8.79 5.34
CA SER A 187 -17.19 7.46 5.08
C SER A 187 -18.44 7.17 5.92
N GLY A 188 -18.87 8.09 6.80
CA GLY A 188 -20.03 7.92 7.66
C GLY A 188 -19.79 7.01 8.88
N GLN A 189 -18.57 6.56 9.12
CA GLN A 189 -18.24 5.63 10.21
C GLN A 189 -17.98 6.34 11.55
N LEU A 190 -17.74 7.63 11.55
CA LEU A 190 -17.47 8.42 12.73
C LEU A 190 -18.56 9.48 12.94
N LYS A 191 -19.29 9.38 14.05
CA LYS A 191 -20.32 10.36 14.44
C LYS A 191 -19.81 11.40 15.44
N ARG A 192 -18.81 11.03 16.25
CA ARG A 192 -18.24 11.91 17.29
C ARG A 192 -16.79 11.53 17.57
N ALA A 193 -15.93 12.52 17.71
CA ALA A 193 -14.56 12.38 18.20
C ALA A 193 -14.39 13.22 19.47
N LEU A 194 -13.61 12.73 20.42
CA LEU A 194 -13.25 13.40 21.67
C LEU A 194 -11.74 13.64 21.72
#